data_894ffba9082a6ecbe68724f6e454eb82
#
_entry.id   894ffba9082a6ecbe68724f6e454eb82
#
_cell.length_a   1.000
_cell.length_b   1.000
_cell.length_c   1.000
_cell.angle_alpha   90.00
_cell.angle_beta   90.00
_cell.angle_gamma   90.00
#
_symmetry.space_group_name_H-M   'P 1'
#
loop_
_entity.id
_entity.type
_entity.pdbx_description
1 polymer ?
#
loop_
_entity_poly.entity_id
_entity_poly.type
_entity_poly.pdbx_seq_one_letter_code
_entity_poly.pdbx_strand_id
1 'polypeptide(L)'
;MDKERIEFLKKDYVQGFVAFCGFEVQHIEKGLFESCLKLKKEHKQQDGFVHAGVIATMADHTAGYSAFTLAPDDHQILTIEFKINYFKPAVGDELICRSKVVNKGKKIIVSESEVFSVVSGNEKLISKAMVTMMSVPASNLKNDLSE
;
A
#
# COMPACT_ATOMS: atom_id res chain seq x y z
N MET A 1 16.85 -9.45 2.03
CA MET A 1 16.12 -9.01 3.25
C MET A 1 16.03 -10.23 4.16
N ASP A 2 16.41 -10.09 5.41
CA ASP A 2 16.38 -11.18 6.39
C ASP A 2 14.95 -11.45 6.90
N LYS A 3 14.79 -12.55 7.64
CA LYS A 3 13.49 -12.98 8.16
C LYS A 3 12.91 -11.99 9.19
N GLU A 4 13.76 -11.39 10.00
CA GLU A 4 13.33 -10.44 11.05
C GLU A 4 12.71 -9.19 10.42
N ARG A 5 13.32 -8.64 9.37
CA ARG A 5 12.79 -7.51 8.63
C ARG A 5 11.45 -7.84 7.95
N ILE A 6 11.33 -9.03 7.36
CA ILE A 6 10.06 -9.47 6.75
C ILE A 6 8.95 -9.55 7.80
N GLU A 7 9.20 -10.17 8.95
CA GLU A 7 8.22 -10.29 10.02
C GLU A 7 7.86 -8.94 10.64
N PHE A 8 8.82 -8.03 10.76
CA PHE A 8 8.55 -6.65 11.16
C PHE A 8 7.59 -5.98 10.18
N LEU A 9 7.90 -5.99 8.88
CA LEU A 9 7.07 -5.34 7.85
C LEU A 9 5.64 -5.92 7.79
N LYS A 10 5.47 -7.23 7.96
CA LYS A 10 4.16 -7.86 8.02
C LYS A 10 3.32 -7.34 9.19
N LYS A 11 3.91 -7.28 10.38
CA LYS A 11 3.23 -6.80 11.60
C LYS A 11 2.93 -5.31 11.53
N ASP A 12 3.86 -4.54 11.01
CA ASP A 12 3.76 -3.10 10.89
C ASP A 12 2.70 -2.69 9.88
N TYR A 13 2.61 -3.39 8.75
CA TYR A 13 1.63 -3.15 7.68
C TYR A 13 0.19 -3.18 8.18
N VAL A 14 -0.16 -4.12 9.05
CA VAL A 14 -1.54 -4.39 9.50
C VAL A 14 -1.87 -3.66 10.80
N GLN A 15 -1.60 -2.36 10.89
CA GLN A 15 -1.89 -1.56 12.09
C GLN A 15 -2.86 -0.40 11.80
N GLY A 16 -3.47 0.12 12.86
CA GLY A 16 -4.26 1.35 12.82
C GLY A 16 -5.39 1.30 11.79
N PHE A 17 -5.47 2.30 10.94
CA PHE A 17 -6.51 2.44 9.91
C PHE A 17 -6.53 1.27 8.92
N VAL A 18 -5.38 0.75 8.57
CA VAL A 18 -5.25 -0.38 7.63
C VAL A 18 -5.80 -1.67 8.23
N ALA A 19 -5.57 -1.91 9.54
CA ALA A 19 -6.19 -3.01 10.27
C ALA A 19 -7.72 -2.88 10.31
N PHE A 20 -8.22 -1.66 10.51
CA PHE A 20 -9.67 -1.38 10.47
C PHE A 20 -10.26 -1.69 9.09
N CYS A 21 -9.58 -1.35 8.01
CA CYS A 21 -9.98 -1.70 6.65
C CYS A 21 -9.90 -3.22 6.38
N GLY A 22 -9.04 -3.95 7.09
CA GLY A 22 -8.87 -5.39 6.93
C GLY A 22 -7.91 -5.80 5.83
N PHE A 23 -6.92 -4.95 5.50
CA PHE A 23 -5.87 -5.31 4.54
C PHE A 23 -4.95 -6.36 5.14
N GLU A 24 -4.52 -7.30 4.30
CA GLU A 24 -3.61 -8.39 4.66
C GLU A 24 -2.40 -8.40 3.74
N VAL A 25 -1.26 -8.85 4.26
CA VAL A 25 -0.03 -9.02 3.48
C VAL A 25 -0.05 -10.35 2.77
N GLN A 26 0.24 -10.36 1.47
CA GLN A 26 0.38 -11.59 0.69
C GLN A 26 1.84 -11.93 0.40
N HIS A 27 2.62 -10.98 -0.08
CA HIS A 27 4.00 -11.23 -0.50
C HIS A 27 4.88 -10.02 -0.26
N ILE A 28 6.14 -10.28 0.13
CA ILE A 28 7.16 -9.25 0.35
C ILE A 28 8.47 -9.70 -0.27
N GLU A 29 9.01 -8.85 -1.14
CA GLU A 29 10.38 -8.94 -1.65
C GLU A 29 11.02 -7.55 -1.62
N LYS A 30 12.33 -7.50 -1.84
CA LYS A 30 13.06 -6.24 -1.88
C LYS A 30 12.59 -5.36 -3.05
N GLY A 31 11.98 -4.23 -2.73
CA GLY A 31 11.37 -3.32 -3.70
C GLY A 31 9.97 -3.73 -4.20
N LEU A 32 9.38 -4.80 -3.63
CA LEU A 32 8.07 -5.31 -4.02
C LEU A 32 7.23 -5.66 -2.79
N PHE A 33 5.96 -5.30 -2.83
CA PHE A 33 5.00 -5.62 -1.77
C PHE A 33 3.63 -5.93 -2.37
N GLU A 34 3.02 -7.03 -1.92
CA GLU A 34 1.68 -7.41 -2.34
C GLU A 34 0.76 -7.51 -1.13
N SER A 35 -0.45 -7.00 -1.28
CA SER A 35 -1.50 -7.04 -0.27
C SER A 35 -2.83 -7.46 -0.87
N CYS A 36 -3.75 -7.90 0.00
CA CYS A 36 -5.11 -8.21 -0.41
C CYS A 36 -6.13 -7.65 0.58
N LEU A 37 -7.37 -7.61 0.15
CA LEU A 37 -8.53 -7.19 0.93
C LEU A 37 -9.73 -8.03 0.55
N LYS A 38 -10.24 -8.83 1.48
CA LYS A 38 -11.56 -9.46 1.34
C LYS A 38 -12.64 -8.41 1.48
N LEU A 39 -13.44 -8.28 0.44
CA LEU A 39 -14.45 -7.21 0.36
C LEU A 39 -15.64 -7.48 1.29
N LYS A 40 -16.02 -6.44 2.02
CA LYS A 40 -17.19 -6.39 2.91
C LYS A 40 -18.13 -5.28 2.43
N LYS A 41 -19.33 -5.24 3.00
CA LYS A 41 -20.33 -4.19 2.70
C LYS A 41 -19.78 -2.79 2.97
N GLU A 42 -19.03 -2.64 4.05
CA GLU A 42 -18.44 -1.37 4.52
C GLU A 42 -17.39 -0.79 3.58
N HIS A 43 -16.83 -1.61 2.69
CA HIS A 43 -15.89 -1.14 1.66
C HIS A 43 -16.57 -0.56 0.43
N LYS A 44 -17.89 -0.71 0.33
CA LYS A 44 -18.67 -0.33 -0.85
C LYS A 44 -19.33 1.04 -0.66
N GLN A 45 -19.43 1.76 -1.75
CA GLN A 45 -20.26 2.95 -1.84
C GLN A 45 -21.75 2.58 -2.01
N GLN A 46 -22.64 3.59 -2.04
CA GLN A 46 -24.09 3.42 -2.10
C GLN A 46 -24.58 2.61 -3.33
N ASP A 47 -23.86 2.63 -4.44
CA ASP A 47 -24.21 1.92 -5.68
C ASP A 47 -23.63 0.50 -5.75
N GLY A 48 -23.00 0.02 -4.66
CA GLY A 48 -22.50 -1.35 -4.54
C GLY A 48 -21.09 -1.61 -5.10
N PHE A 49 -20.47 -0.62 -5.71
CA PHE A 49 -19.05 -0.70 -6.10
C PHE A 49 -18.13 -0.42 -4.92
N VAL A 50 -16.91 -0.91 -4.97
CA VAL A 50 -15.90 -0.57 -3.96
C VAL A 50 -15.62 0.94 -4.00
N HIS A 51 -15.62 1.58 -2.83
CA HIS A 51 -15.35 3.00 -2.72
C HIS A 51 -13.92 3.33 -3.19
N ALA A 52 -13.79 4.37 -4.01
CA ALA A 52 -12.50 4.79 -4.55
C ALA A 52 -11.44 5.09 -3.45
N GLY A 53 -11.88 5.58 -2.28
CA GLY A 53 -11.02 5.80 -1.11
C GLY A 53 -10.37 4.52 -0.57
N VAL A 54 -11.07 3.39 -0.61
CA VAL A 54 -10.50 2.08 -0.22
C VAL A 54 -9.39 1.68 -1.18
N ILE A 55 -9.63 1.83 -2.48
CA ILE A 55 -8.66 1.52 -3.54
C ILE A 55 -7.43 2.44 -3.43
N ALA A 56 -7.65 3.75 -3.21
CA ALA A 56 -6.59 4.73 -3.03
C ALA A 56 -5.73 4.42 -1.79
N THR A 57 -6.36 4.11 -0.65
CA THR A 57 -5.66 3.72 0.58
C THR A 57 -4.80 2.48 0.34
N MET A 58 -5.36 1.47 -0.32
CA MET A 58 -4.64 0.23 -0.61
C MET A 58 -3.43 0.48 -1.51
N ALA A 59 -3.60 1.27 -2.57
CA ALA A 59 -2.54 1.60 -3.53
C ALA A 59 -1.40 2.39 -2.87
N ASP A 60 -1.73 3.43 -2.08
CA ASP A 60 -0.76 4.27 -1.38
C ASP A 60 0.00 3.48 -0.31
N HIS A 61 -0.72 2.80 0.57
CA HIS A 61 -0.13 2.06 1.68
C HIS A 61 0.78 0.92 1.20
N THR A 62 0.34 0.15 0.19
CA THR A 62 1.14 -0.94 -0.39
C THR A 62 2.40 -0.40 -1.10
N ALA A 63 2.30 0.76 -1.79
CA ALA A 63 3.45 1.45 -2.36
C ALA A 63 4.43 1.90 -1.28
N GLY A 64 3.93 2.44 -0.17
CA GLY A 64 4.75 2.84 0.98
C GLY A 64 5.59 1.67 1.50
N TYR A 65 4.98 0.50 1.63
CA TYR A 65 5.70 -0.68 2.11
C TYR A 65 6.65 -1.28 1.07
N SER A 66 6.35 -1.18 -0.24
CA SER A 66 7.35 -1.55 -1.26
C SER A 66 8.61 -0.69 -1.13
N ALA A 67 8.46 0.62 -0.89
CA ALA A 67 9.56 1.53 -0.63
C ALA A 67 10.25 1.23 0.71
N PHE A 68 9.49 0.88 1.76
CA PHE A 68 10.01 0.58 3.09
C PHE A 68 10.90 -0.66 3.10
N THR A 69 10.71 -1.62 2.17
CA THR A 69 11.64 -2.75 1.99
C THR A 69 13.05 -2.32 1.59
N LEU A 70 13.22 -1.11 1.04
CA LEU A 70 14.48 -0.53 0.57
C LEU A 70 15.05 0.55 1.48
N ALA A 71 14.30 0.97 2.48
CA ALA A 71 14.71 1.99 3.44
C ALA A 71 15.65 1.40 4.52
N PRO A 72 16.53 2.21 5.11
CA PRO A 72 17.27 1.84 6.32
C PRO A 72 16.30 1.50 7.47
N ASP A 73 16.74 0.65 8.40
CA ASP A 73 15.89 0.17 9.51
C ASP A 73 15.46 1.27 10.48
N ASP A 74 16.23 2.34 10.58
CA ASP A 74 15.95 3.51 11.40
C ASP A 74 15.15 4.61 10.69
N HIS A 75 14.65 4.34 9.49
CA HIS A 75 13.86 5.27 8.69
C HIS A 75 12.38 4.91 8.68
N GLN A 76 11.55 5.91 8.36
CA GLN A 76 10.14 5.79 8.03
C GLN A 76 9.90 6.28 6.61
N ILE A 77 8.81 5.82 6.00
CA ILE A 77 8.37 6.24 4.67
C ILE A 77 7.14 7.13 4.83
N LEU A 78 7.20 8.32 4.25
CA LEU A 78 6.07 9.27 4.23
C LEU A 78 5.68 9.55 2.78
N THR A 79 4.41 9.46 2.48
CA THR A 79 3.87 9.84 1.17
C THR A 79 3.90 11.37 1.02
N ILE A 80 4.48 11.84 -0.08
CA ILE A 80 4.49 13.25 -0.46
C ILE A 80 3.27 13.55 -1.33
N GLU A 81 3.05 12.74 -2.36
CA GLU A 81 1.92 12.84 -3.27
C GLU A 81 1.72 11.53 -4.01
N PHE A 82 0.54 11.30 -4.53
CA PHE A 82 0.32 10.26 -5.51
C PHE A 82 -0.73 10.68 -6.54
N LYS A 83 -0.60 10.13 -7.73
CA LYS A 83 -1.60 10.17 -8.78
C LYS A 83 -2.17 8.79 -8.98
N ILE A 84 -3.49 8.67 -9.00
CA ILE A 84 -4.19 7.42 -9.25
C ILE A 84 -5.16 7.56 -10.42
N ASN A 85 -5.24 6.55 -11.26
CA ASN A 85 -6.25 6.41 -12.30
C ASN A 85 -7.13 5.21 -11.99
N TYR A 86 -8.43 5.40 -12.06
CA TYR A 86 -9.45 4.36 -11.94
C TYR A 86 -9.94 4.00 -13.34
N PHE A 87 -9.68 2.79 -13.79
CA PHE A 87 -9.99 2.35 -15.15
C PHE A 87 -11.38 1.74 -15.23
N LYS A 88 -11.82 1.06 -14.15
CA LYS A 88 -13.06 0.30 -14.10
C LYS A 88 -13.63 0.31 -12.69
N PRO A 89 -14.97 0.25 -12.54
CA PRO A 89 -15.57 0.01 -11.23
C PRO A 89 -15.07 -1.30 -10.63
N ALA A 90 -14.74 -1.27 -9.35
CA ALA A 90 -14.30 -2.46 -8.62
C ALA A 90 -15.52 -3.23 -8.11
N VAL A 91 -15.55 -4.50 -8.44
CA VAL A 91 -16.58 -5.47 -8.03
C VAL A 91 -15.90 -6.78 -7.63
N GLY A 92 -16.66 -7.71 -7.06
CA GLY A 92 -16.16 -9.04 -6.69
C GLY A 92 -15.99 -9.21 -5.20
N ASP A 93 -15.16 -10.18 -4.83
CA ASP A 93 -15.03 -10.66 -3.45
C ASP A 93 -13.72 -10.22 -2.79
N GLU A 94 -12.75 -9.82 -3.60
CA GLU A 94 -11.41 -9.48 -3.14
C GLU A 94 -10.77 -8.40 -4.02
N LEU A 95 -9.91 -7.58 -3.40
CA LEU A 95 -8.92 -6.76 -4.10
C LEU A 95 -7.52 -7.32 -3.84
N ILE A 96 -6.66 -7.24 -4.85
CA ILE A 96 -5.23 -7.51 -4.75
C ILE A 96 -4.50 -6.26 -5.20
N CYS A 97 -3.48 -5.84 -4.43
CA CYS A 97 -2.60 -4.75 -4.81
C CYS A 97 -1.17 -5.25 -4.94
N ARG A 98 -0.53 -4.95 -6.05
CA ARG A 98 0.89 -5.21 -6.30
C ARG A 98 1.61 -3.90 -6.48
N SER A 99 2.59 -3.66 -5.63
CA SER A 99 3.39 -2.43 -5.67
C SER A 99 4.86 -2.75 -5.82
N LYS A 100 5.53 -1.97 -6.67
CA LYS A 100 6.97 -2.09 -6.87
C LYS A 100 7.64 -0.73 -6.93
N VAL A 101 8.84 -0.65 -6.40
CA VAL A 101 9.69 0.54 -6.54
C VAL A 101 10.16 0.66 -7.98
N VAL A 102 9.91 1.82 -8.59
CA VAL A 102 10.36 2.15 -9.95
C VAL A 102 11.59 3.05 -9.95
N ASN A 103 11.77 3.83 -8.87
CA ASN A 103 12.98 4.65 -8.69
C ASN A 103 13.31 4.82 -7.21
N LYS A 104 14.57 4.62 -6.84
CA LYS A 104 15.10 4.85 -5.48
C LYS A 104 16.20 5.89 -5.52
N GLY A 105 15.91 7.10 -5.07
CA GLY A 105 16.90 8.13 -4.76
C GLY A 105 17.44 8.00 -3.32
N LYS A 106 18.23 8.98 -2.90
CA LYS A 106 18.75 9.02 -1.51
C LYS A 106 17.63 9.25 -0.49
N LYS A 107 16.69 10.16 -0.77
CA LYS A 107 15.57 10.51 0.10
C LYS A 107 14.23 10.21 -0.56
N ILE A 108 14.11 10.45 -1.86
CA ILE A 108 12.87 10.27 -2.61
C ILE A 108 12.84 8.91 -3.26
N ILE A 109 11.73 8.20 -3.05
CA ILE A 109 11.46 6.89 -3.62
C ILE A 109 10.14 7.00 -4.36
N VAL A 110 10.07 6.43 -5.55
CA VAL A 110 8.85 6.38 -6.35
C VAL A 110 8.47 4.92 -6.57
N SER A 111 7.23 4.58 -6.26
CA SER A 111 6.65 3.26 -6.50
C SER A 111 5.44 3.36 -7.41
N GLU A 112 5.18 2.31 -8.17
CA GLU A 112 3.88 2.12 -8.82
C GLU A 112 3.07 1.07 -8.08
N SER A 113 1.75 1.23 -8.08
CA SER A 113 0.78 0.26 -7.53
C SER A 113 -0.24 -0.08 -8.58
N GLU A 114 -0.53 -1.36 -8.72
CA GLU A 114 -1.62 -1.88 -9.54
C GLU A 114 -2.63 -2.58 -8.63
N VAL A 115 -3.90 -2.18 -8.72
CA VAL A 115 -4.98 -2.79 -7.95
C VAL A 115 -5.88 -3.58 -8.89
N PHE A 116 -6.14 -4.82 -8.50
CA PHE A 116 -6.97 -5.77 -9.23
C PHE A 116 -8.21 -6.11 -8.41
N SER A 117 -9.36 -6.17 -9.05
CA SER A 117 -10.54 -6.84 -8.48
C SER A 117 -10.55 -8.31 -8.89
N VAL A 118 -10.97 -9.17 -7.96
CA VAL A 118 -11.07 -10.61 -8.20
C VAL A 118 -12.54 -11.02 -8.23
N VAL A 119 -12.94 -11.63 -9.34
CA VAL A 119 -14.30 -12.16 -9.55
C VAL A 119 -14.16 -13.62 -9.96
N SER A 120 -14.67 -14.53 -9.14
CA SER A 120 -14.58 -15.99 -9.40
C SER A 120 -13.15 -16.44 -9.73
N GLY A 121 -12.17 -15.93 -9.00
CA GLY A 121 -10.74 -16.26 -9.17
C GLY A 121 -10.03 -15.55 -10.33
N ASN A 122 -10.75 -14.74 -11.13
CA ASN A 122 -10.16 -13.98 -12.23
C ASN A 122 -9.81 -12.56 -11.81
N GLU A 123 -8.56 -12.18 -12.00
CA GLU A 123 -8.05 -10.84 -11.72
C GLU A 123 -8.33 -9.87 -12.88
N LYS A 124 -8.76 -8.67 -12.55
CA LYS A 124 -8.98 -7.59 -13.50
C LYS A 124 -8.35 -6.30 -12.98
N LEU A 125 -7.40 -5.74 -13.72
CA LEU A 125 -6.81 -4.45 -13.38
C LEU A 125 -7.88 -3.35 -13.38
N ILE A 126 -8.06 -2.71 -12.23
CA ILE A 126 -9.08 -1.66 -12.03
C ILE A 126 -8.47 -0.29 -11.77
N SER A 127 -7.23 -0.22 -11.30
CA SER A 127 -6.59 1.04 -10.93
C SER A 127 -5.08 0.92 -10.99
N LYS A 128 -4.41 2.02 -11.29
CA LYS A 128 -2.96 2.17 -11.21
C LYS A 128 -2.61 3.51 -10.59
N ALA A 129 -1.63 3.50 -9.69
CA ALA A 129 -1.11 4.69 -9.04
C ALA A 129 0.41 4.81 -9.22
N MET A 130 0.87 6.06 -9.24
CA MET A 130 2.27 6.42 -9.10
C MET A 130 2.41 7.20 -7.80
N VAL A 131 3.25 6.73 -6.88
CA VAL A 131 3.35 7.25 -5.52
C VAL A 131 4.76 7.76 -5.27
N THR A 132 4.88 9.03 -4.91
CA THR A 132 6.15 9.68 -4.52
C THR A 132 6.24 9.74 -3.00
N MET A 133 7.33 9.25 -2.45
CA MET A 133 7.52 9.11 -1.02
C MET A 133 8.88 9.63 -0.59
N MET A 134 8.99 10.01 0.67
CA MET A 134 10.25 10.38 1.30
C MET A 134 10.63 9.40 2.40
N SER A 135 11.90 8.97 2.38
CA SER A 135 12.52 8.23 3.46
C SER A 135 13.15 9.20 4.46
N VAL A 136 12.70 9.17 5.70
CA VAL A 136 13.14 10.07 6.78
C VAL A 136 13.60 9.28 7.99
N PRO A 137 14.64 9.72 8.73
CA PRO A 137 15.00 9.10 10.01
C PRO A 137 13.82 9.15 10.98
N ALA A 138 13.51 8.03 11.63
CA ALA A 138 12.39 7.94 12.57
C ALA A 138 12.54 8.88 13.79
N SER A 139 13.78 9.26 14.16
CA SER A 139 14.04 10.24 15.19
C SER A 139 13.47 11.63 14.87
N ASN A 140 13.44 12.02 13.60
CA ASN A 140 12.92 13.33 13.19
C ASN A 140 11.40 13.43 13.44
N LEU A 141 10.65 12.34 13.24
CA LEU A 141 9.20 12.33 13.42
C LEU A 141 8.78 12.42 14.90
N LYS A 142 9.62 11.91 15.82
CA LYS A 142 9.32 11.98 17.25
C LYS A 142 9.46 13.40 17.82
N ASN A 143 10.31 14.21 17.24
CA ASN A 143 10.50 15.59 17.66
C ASN A 143 9.32 16.49 17.26
N ASP A 144 8.75 16.24 16.07
CA ASP A 144 7.59 17.01 15.56
C ASP A 144 6.27 16.69 16.28
N LEU A 145 6.15 15.52 16.94
CA LEU A 145 4.97 15.14 17.74
C LEU A 145 4.99 15.65 19.19
N SER A 146 6.08 16.29 19.60
CA SER A 146 6.27 16.83 20.96
C SER A 146 6.03 18.34 21.07
N GLU A 147 5.68 19.02 19.98
CA GLU A 147 5.23 20.40 19.90
C GLU A 147 3.69 20.47 19.78
#